data_3d9ebda4d2acfb55ba11027cae2317e6
#
_entry.id   3d9ebda4d2acfb55ba11027cae2317e6
#
_cell.length_a   1.000
_cell.length_b   1.000
_cell.length_c   1.000
_cell.angle_alpha   90.00
_cell.angle_beta   90.00
_cell.angle_gamma   90.00
#
_symmetry.space_group_name_H-M   'P 1'
#
loop_
_entity.id
_entity.type
_entity.pdbx_description
1 polymer ?
#
loop_
_entity_poly.entity_id
_entity_poly.type
_entity_poly.pdbx_seq_one_letter_code
_entity_poly.pdbx_strand_id
1 'polypeptide(L)'
;MGLFGFGKKKREREEAEAKAENREDEAAVDTEETAAPTDVADTYEGRGESYGPWDVDDENVPDYDEYLDMGSYYLPYLAGLQLRIKANRSTQEILGATISYGASSLEIEAFAAPKTMGLWDDVRADLLEANEKASEHSGVFGTELHLPVTVKGGKTVNTRIVGVDGPRWMLRGIFSGKAANDDGNSDTEALNKYF
;
A
#
# COMPACT_ATOMS: atom_id res chain seq x y z
N MET A 1 -60.32 -21.00 -35.60
CA MET A 1 -61.15 -20.24 -34.64
C MET A 1 -60.51 -20.39 -33.28
N GLY A 2 -60.10 -19.31 -32.68
CA GLY A 2 -59.56 -19.29 -31.30
C GLY A 2 -58.42 -18.26 -31.07
N LEU A 3 -58.77 -16.98 -31.29
CA LEU A 3 -57.95 -15.84 -30.88
C LEU A 3 -58.25 -15.52 -29.40
N PHE A 4 -57.62 -16.15 -28.46
CA PHE A 4 -57.64 -15.69 -27.05
C PHE A 4 -56.43 -16.28 -26.34
N GLY A 5 -55.30 -15.57 -26.36
CA GLY A 5 -54.10 -15.99 -25.68
C GLY A 5 -53.03 -14.91 -25.54
N PHE A 6 -53.17 -13.78 -26.20
CA PHE A 6 -52.12 -12.74 -26.22
C PHE A 6 -52.22 -11.70 -25.11
N GLY A 7 -53.35 -11.56 -24.43
CA GLY A 7 -53.55 -10.54 -23.39
C GLY A 7 -52.98 -10.94 -22.01
N LYS A 8 -52.94 -12.23 -21.71
CA LYS A 8 -52.52 -12.69 -20.37
C LYS A 8 -51.02 -12.67 -20.17
N LYS A 9 -50.28 -13.00 -21.22
CA LYS A 9 -48.81 -13.01 -21.19
C LYS A 9 -48.19 -11.60 -21.16
N LYS A 10 -48.91 -10.60 -21.71
CA LYS A 10 -48.47 -9.20 -21.66
C LYS A 10 -48.70 -8.58 -20.28
N ARG A 11 -49.82 -8.90 -19.62
CA ARG A 11 -50.06 -8.45 -18.23
C ARG A 11 -49.14 -9.07 -17.21
N GLU A 12 -48.87 -10.36 -17.35
CA GLU A 12 -47.90 -11.04 -16.45
C GLU A 12 -46.45 -10.50 -16.61
N ARG A 13 -46.11 -9.99 -17.78
CA ARG A 13 -44.81 -9.37 -18.04
C ARG A 13 -44.75 -7.94 -17.52
N GLU A 14 -45.83 -7.16 -17.69
CA GLU A 14 -45.92 -5.80 -17.13
C GLU A 14 -45.97 -5.80 -15.58
N GLU A 15 -46.63 -6.79 -14.98
CA GLU A 15 -46.65 -6.99 -13.53
C GLU A 15 -45.30 -7.51 -12.98
N ALA A 16 -44.55 -8.26 -13.78
CA ALA A 16 -43.20 -8.71 -13.42
C ALA A 16 -42.15 -7.59 -13.55
N GLU A 17 -42.25 -6.73 -14.57
CA GLU A 17 -41.39 -5.56 -14.75
C GLU A 17 -41.69 -4.49 -13.69
N ALA A 18 -42.98 -4.22 -13.37
CA ALA A 18 -43.33 -3.30 -12.28
C ALA A 18 -42.92 -3.80 -10.89
N LYS A 19 -42.83 -5.13 -10.70
CA LYS A 19 -42.39 -5.72 -9.45
C LYS A 19 -40.86 -5.81 -9.33
N ALA A 20 -40.14 -5.76 -10.46
CA ALA A 20 -38.68 -5.64 -10.51
C ALA A 20 -38.24 -4.19 -10.26
N GLU A 21 -38.96 -3.23 -10.88
CA GLU A 21 -38.69 -1.79 -10.69
C GLU A 21 -38.96 -1.33 -9.25
N ASN A 22 -39.98 -1.89 -8.59
CA ASN A 22 -40.29 -1.59 -7.18
C ASN A 22 -39.39 -2.35 -6.18
N ARG A 23 -38.56 -3.28 -6.67
CA ARG A 23 -37.52 -3.93 -5.86
C ARG A 23 -36.15 -3.25 -5.95
N GLU A 24 -35.90 -2.51 -7.03
CA GLU A 24 -34.70 -1.69 -7.16
C GLU A 24 -34.82 -0.37 -6.40
N ASP A 25 -36.03 0.17 -6.21
CA ASP A 25 -36.24 1.38 -5.41
C ASP A 25 -36.31 1.12 -3.89
N GLU A 26 -36.62 -0.11 -3.44
CA GLU A 26 -36.55 -0.45 -2.01
C GLU A 26 -35.18 -0.97 -1.56
N ALA A 27 -34.25 -1.22 -2.49
CA ALA A 27 -32.87 -1.61 -2.16
C ALA A 27 -31.90 -0.43 -2.10
N ALA A 28 -32.37 0.81 -2.29
CA ALA A 28 -31.55 2.02 -2.29
C ALA A 28 -31.73 2.87 -1.02
N VAL A 29 -32.34 2.37 0.03
CA VAL A 29 -32.41 3.05 1.32
C VAL A 29 -31.97 2.08 2.41
N ASP A 30 -30.87 2.45 3.01
CA ASP A 30 -30.31 1.90 4.24
C ASP A 30 -29.24 0.82 4.08
N THR A 31 -28.08 1.24 3.67
CA THR A 31 -26.82 0.93 4.36
C THR A 31 -25.84 2.08 4.15
N GLU A 32 -26.13 3.26 4.69
CA GLU A 32 -25.09 3.96 5.38
C GLU A 32 -24.78 3.10 6.63
N GLU A 33 -24.21 1.94 6.41
CA GLU A 33 -23.28 1.42 7.38
C GLU A 33 -22.13 2.44 7.36
N THR A 34 -22.27 3.41 8.26
CA THR A 34 -21.13 4.10 8.81
C THR A 34 -20.16 3.00 9.18
N ALA A 35 -19.27 2.64 8.22
CA ALA A 35 -18.00 2.09 8.57
C ALA A 35 -17.50 3.07 9.63
N ALA A 36 -17.57 2.67 10.88
CA ALA A 36 -16.80 3.31 11.93
C ALA A 36 -15.44 3.55 11.29
N PRO A 37 -14.85 4.75 11.45
CA PRO A 37 -13.49 4.93 11.03
C PRO A 37 -12.76 3.73 11.61
N THR A 38 -12.35 2.80 10.76
CA THR A 38 -11.38 1.79 11.12
C THR A 38 -10.31 2.59 11.79
N ASP A 39 -10.10 2.33 13.05
CA ASP A 39 -9.08 2.99 13.84
C ASP A 39 -7.87 3.11 12.93
N VAL A 40 -7.51 4.36 12.59
CA VAL A 40 -6.31 4.68 11.84
C VAL A 40 -5.13 4.49 12.82
N ALA A 41 -5.16 3.35 13.51
CA ALA A 41 -4.31 3.05 14.65
C ALA A 41 -2.90 2.67 14.22
N ASP A 42 -2.62 2.59 12.92
CA ASP A 42 -1.33 2.15 12.43
C ASP A 42 -0.63 3.15 11.51
N THR A 43 -1.14 4.36 11.37
CA THR A 43 -0.31 5.43 10.82
C THR A 43 0.75 5.76 11.85
N TYR A 44 1.98 5.60 11.44
CA TYR A 44 3.17 6.07 12.11
C TYR A 44 2.96 7.50 12.67
N GLU A 45 2.97 7.61 13.99
CA GLU A 45 2.63 8.85 14.71
C GLU A 45 3.59 9.98 14.29
N GLY A 46 3.03 11.09 13.82
CA GLY A 46 3.77 12.25 13.35
C GLY A 46 4.11 12.25 11.85
N ARG A 47 3.64 11.27 11.05
CA ARG A 47 3.75 11.32 9.59
C ARG A 47 3.02 12.56 9.04
N GLY A 48 3.69 13.28 8.13
CA GLY A 48 3.16 14.51 7.54
C GLY A 48 3.19 15.74 8.46
N GLU A 49 3.59 15.59 9.73
CA GLU A 49 3.77 16.69 10.69
C GLU A 49 5.23 16.89 11.08
N SER A 50 5.88 15.84 11.56
CA SER A 50 7.24 15.85 12.09
C SER A 50 8.20 15.01 11.27
N TYR A 51 7.67 14.01 10.55
CA TYR A 51 8.45 13.01 9.83
C TYR A 51 7.79 12.67 8.49
N GLY A 52 8.63 12.21 7.53
CA GLY A 52 8.18 11.57 6.28
C GLY A 52 7.70 10.12 6.49
N PRO A 53 7.33 9.43 5.43
CA PRO A 53 7.21 9.99 4.07
C PRO A 53 6.13 11.09 3.98
N TRP A 54 6.45 12.14 3.23
CA TRP A 54 5.61 13.33 3.08
C TRP A 54 4.71 13.21 1.85
N ASP A 55 3.46 13.70 2.00
CA ASP A 55 2.67 14.04 0.83
C ASP A 55 3.05 15.46 0.35
N VAL A 56 2.89 15.71 -0.95
CA VAL A 56 3.18 17.04 -1.51
C VAL A 56 2.26 18.14 -0.96
N ASP A 57 1.12 17.75 -0.41
CA ASP A 57 0.12 18.63 0.17
C ASP A 57 0.25 18.74 1.70
N ASP A 58 1.23 18.06 2.33
CA ASP A 58 1.48 18.19 3.77
C ASP A 58 2.03 19.58 4.10
N GLU A 59 1.62 20.16 5.24
CA GLU A 59 1.98 21.55 5.62
C GLU A 59 3.49 21.74 5.86
N ASN A 60 4.17 20.72 6.34
CA ASN A 60 5.59 20.77 6.73
C ASN A 60 6.50 20.03 5.75
N VAL A 61 6.08 19.91 4.50
CA VAL A 61 6.86 19.24 3.45
C VAL A 61 8.25 19.88 3.32
N PRO A 62 9.34 19.08 3.23
CA PRO A 62 10.68 19.61 3.07
C PRO A 62 10.86 20.26 1.69
N ASP A 63 11.87 21.13 1.57
CA ASP A 63 12.31 21.65 0.28
C ASP A 63 12.94 20.51 -0.54
N TYR A 64 12.43 20.28 -1.73
CA TYR A 64 12.87 19.18 -2.60
C TYR A 64 14.06 19.52 -3.51
N ASP A 65 14.64 20.72 -3.43
CA ASP A 65 15.75 21.14 -4.31
C ASP A 65 16.97 20.22 -4.25
N GLU A 66 17.19 19.55 -3.12
CA GLU A 66 18.27 18.58 -2.91
C GLU A 66 17.82 17.11 -3.01
N TYR A 67 16.59 16.85 -3.44
CA TYR A 67 16.04 15.51 -3.57
C TYR A 67 16.18 14.98 -4.99
N LEU A 68 16.26 13.67 -5.13
CA LEU A 68 16.23 12.97 -6.41
C LEU A 68 14.80 12.72 -6.82
N ASP A 69 14.39 13.27 -7.96
CA ASP A 69 13.07 13.00 -8.54
C ASP A 69 13.03 11.59 -9.16
N MET A 70 12.20 10.72 -8.61
CA MET A 70 11.96 9.35 -9.06
C MET A 70 10.68 9.24 -9.90
N GLY A 71 10.02 10.37 -10.20
CA GLY A 71 8.77 10.44 -10.95
C GLY A 71 7.52 10.27 -10.09
N SER A 72 7.44 9.23 -9.28
CA SER A 72 6.32 8.97 -8.36
C SER A 72 6.60 9.36 -6.91
N TYR A 73 7.85 9.62 -6.57
CA TYR A 73 8.30 10.06 -5.24
C TYR A 73 9.67 10.72 -5.33
N TYR A 74 10.03 11.46 -4.30
CA TYR A 74 11.34 12.10 -4.14
C TYR A 74 12.16 11.35 -3.10
N LEU A 75 13.46 11.17 -3.37
CA LEU A 75 14.39 10.58 -2.41
C LEU A 75 15.41 11.60 -1.94
N PRO A 76 15.68 11.71 -0.63
CA PRO A 76 16.73 12.58 -0.14
C PRO A 76 18.10 12.12 -0.64
N TYR A 77 18.98 13.06 -0.95
CA TYR A 77 20.37 12.74 -1.24
C TYR A 77 21.15 12.60 0.06
N LEU A 78 21.64 11.39 0.31
CA LEU A 78 22.51 11.13 1.45
C LEU A 78 23.88 10.62 1.00
N ALA A 79 24.94 11.26 1.47
CA ALA A 79 26.31 10.87 1.15
C ALA A 79 26.63 9.46 1.67
N GLY A 80 27.31 8.65 0.87
CA GLY A 80 27.72 7.29 1.26
C GLY A 80 26.71 6.19 0.96
N LEU A 81 25.54 6.52 0.47
CA LEU A 81 24.57 5.54 -0.02
C LEU A 81 24.82 5.18 -1.48
N GLN A 82 24.52 3.94 -1.85
CA GLN A 82 24.52 3.50 -3.24
C GLN A 82 23.08 3.33 -3.69
N LEU A 83 22.68 4.08 -4.72
CA LEU A 83 21.35 4.02 -5.32
C LEU A 83 21.38 3.19 -6.61
N ARG A 84 20.41 2.28 -6.76
CA ARG A 84 20.09 1.57 -7.98
C ARG A 84 18.64 1.80 -8.33
N ILE A 85 18.39 2.27 -9.54
CA ILE A 85 17.04 2.52 -10.04
C ILE A 85 16.57 1.29 -10.82
N LYS A 86 15.38 0.79 -10.50
CA LYS A 86 14.67 -0.25 -11.22
C LYS A 86 13.69 0.42 -12.19
N ALA A 87 13.93 0.33 -13.49
CA ALA A 87 13.09 0.93 -14.49
C ALA A 87 12.60 -0.09 -15.53
N ASN A 88 11.41 0.14 -16.05
CA ASN A 88 10.89 -0.58 -17.19
C ASN A 88 11.66 -0.13 -18.44
N ARG A 89 12.34 -1.06 -19.12
CA ARG A 89 13.17 -0.75 -20.29
C ARG A 89 12.37 -0.24 -21.50
N SER A 90 11.10 -0.62 -21.60
CA SER A 90 10.24 -0.25 -22.72
C SER A 90 9.57 1.09 -22.55
N THR A 91 9.12 1.41 -21.32
CA THR A 91 8.37 2.63 -21.01
C THR A 91 9.26 3.71 -20.38
N GLN A 92 10.46 3.37 -19.94
CA GLN A 92 11.38 4.24 -19.17
C GLN A 92 10.80 4.63 -17.79
N GLU A 93 9.70 4.01 -17.40
CA GLU A 93 9.04 4.24 -16.13
C GLU A 93 9.87 3.66 -14.98
N ILE A 94 10.04 4.43 -13.91
CA ILE A 94 10.73 3.99 -12.72
C ILE A 94 9.75 3.14 -11.89
N LEU A 95 10.14 1.90 -11.60
CA LEU A 95 9.33 0.94 -10.84
C LEU A 95 9.70 0.94 -9.36
N GLY A 96 10.86 1.46 -9.02
CA GLY A 96 11.36 1.49 -7.66
C GLY A 96 12.84 1.83 -7.58
N ALA A 97 13.33 1.97 -6.37
CA ALA A 97 14.73 2.23 -6.08
C ALA A 97 15.25 1.24 -5.02
N THR A 98 16.49 0.84 -5.15
CA THR A 98 17.20 0.08 -4.12
C THR A 98 18.36 0.90 -3.61
N ILE A 99 18.37 1.15 -2.31
CA ILE A 99 19.40 1.88 -1.58
C ILE A 99 20.23 0.85 -0.82
N SER A 100 21.56 0.91 -0.94
CA SER A 100 22.47 0.07 -0.18
C SER A 100 23.30 0.90 0.78
N TYR A 101 23.36 0.43 2.02
CA TYR A 101 24.17 1.03 3.10
C TYR A 101 24.80 -0.08 3.94
N GLY A 102 26.12 -0.05 4.11
CA GLY A 102 26.83 -1.10 4.84
C GLY A 102 26.59 -2.50 4.24
N ALA A 103 26.09 -3.41 5.08
CA ALA A 103 25.71 -4.77 4.69
C ALA A 103 24.19 -4.94 4.46
N SER A 104 23.47 -3.83 4.29
CA SER A 104 22.02 -3.77 4.23
C SER A 104 21.54 -3.10 2.95
N SER A 105 20.28 -3.34 2.61
CA SER A 105 19.60 -2.65 1.54
C SER A 105 18.13 -2.36 1.89
N LEU A 106 17.63 -1.30 1.30
CA LEU A 106 16.23 -0.88 1.32
C LEU A 106 15.75 -0.77 -0.12
N GLU A 107 14.71 -1.51 -0.49
CA GLU A 107 13.99 -1.32 -1.74
C GLU A 107 12.74 -0.50 -1.46
N ILE A 108 12.53 0.59 -2.22
CA ILE A 108 11.38 1.49 -2.06
C ILE A 108 10.54 1.42 -3.32
N GLU A 109 9.24 1.24 -3.14
CA GLU A 109 8.24 1.23 -4.20
C GLU A 109 7.03 2.05 -3.78
N ALA A 110 6.51 2.88 -4.69
CA ALA A 110 5.30 3.66 -4.48
C ALA A 110 4.12 3.04 -5.23
N PHE A 111 2.97 3.01 -4.59
CA PHE A 111 1.73 2.48 -5.12
C PHE A 111 0.66 3.57 -5.10
N ALA A 112 -0.09 3.69 -6.18
CA ALA A 112 -1.31 4.47 -6.18
C ALA A 112 -2.37 3.76 -5.31
N ALA A 113 -2.97 4.49 -4.39
CA ALA A 113 -3.97 3.98 -3.47
C ALA A 113 -5.34 4.62 -3.72
N PRO A 114 -6.45 3.97 -3.33
CA PRO A 114 -7.76 4.60 -3.24
C PRO A 114 -7.72 5.80 -2.30
N LYS A 115 -8.80 6.60 -2.29
CA LYS A 115 -8.91 7.73 -1.34
C LYS A 115 -9.03 7.28 0.13
N THR A 116 -9.46 6.06 0.35
CA THR A 116 -9.50 5.43 1.67
C THR A 116 -8.12 4.92 2.04
N MET A 117 -7.62 5.27 3.21
CA MET A 117 -6.39 4.71 3.77
C MET A 117 -6.60 3.21 4.08
N GLY A 118 -5.52 2.48 4.28
CA GLY A 118 -5.56 1.06 4.65
C GLY A 118 -5.08 0.11 3.54
N LEU A 119 -4.45 0.63 2.48
CA LEU A 119 -3.85 -0.23 1.46
C LEU A 119 -2.72 -1.07 2.05
N TRP A 120 -1.97 -0.53 3.02
CA TRP A 120 -0.94 -1.31 3.70
C TRP A 120 -1.53 -2.47 4.51
N ASP A 121 -2.68 -2.29 5.15
CA ASP A 121 -3.36 -3.35 5.88
C ASP A 121 -3.79 -4.49 4.96
N ASP A 122 -4.36 -4.17 3.80
CA ASP A 122 -4.73 -5.14 2.78
C ASP A 122 -3.51 -5.91 2.26
N VAL A 123 -2.43 -5.21 1.91
CA VAL A 123 -1.16 -5.82 1.44
C VAL A 123 -0.56 -6.71 2.52
N ARG A 124 -0.62 -6.31 3.78
CA ARG A 124 -0.13 -7.08 4.92
C ARG A 124 -0.91 -8.38 5.07
N ALA A 125 -2.25 -8.30 5.03
CA ALA A 125 -3.14 -9.45 5.10
C ALA A 125 -2.86 -10.46 3.98
N ASP A 126 -2.73 -9.98 2.74
CA ASP A 126 -2.42 -10.81 1.57
C ASP A 126 -1.05 -11.52 1.72
N LEU A 127 -0.04 -10.80 2.22
CA LEU A 127 1.29 -11.36 2.43
C LEU A 127 1.31 -12.42 3.53
N LEU A 128 0.54 -12.24 4.60
CA LEU A 128 0.38 -13.23 5.67
C LEU A 128 -0.33 -14.48 5.18
N GLU A 129 -1.41 -14.31 4.40
CA GLU A 129 -2.14 -15.45 3.81
C GLU A 129 -1.27 -16.24 2.84
N ALA A 130 -0.49 -15.55 2.01
CA ALA A 130 0.36 -16.18 1.00
C ALA A 130 1.64 -16.82 1.58
N ASN A 131 2.04 -16.48 2.82
CA ASN A 131 3.33 -16.89 3.38
C ASN A 131 3.21 -17.35 4.84
N GLU A 132 3.16 -18.62 5.08
CA GLU A 132 3.06 -19.22 6.43
C GLU A 132 4.20 -18.81 7.40
N LYS A 133 5.31 -18.29 6.87
CA LYS A 133 6.48 -17.86 7.67
C LYS A 133 6.50 -16.35 7.92
N ALA A 134 5.53 -15.62 7.38
CA ALA A 134 5.40 -14.20 7.65
C ALA A 134 4.87 -14.00 9.06
N SER A 135 5.30 -12.93 9.71
CA SER A 135 4.82 -12.54 11.05
C SER A 135 4.79 -11.02 11.17
N GLU A 136 3.79 -10.53 11.89
CA GLU A 136 3.64 -9.11 12.20
C GLU A 136 4.45 -8.74 13.44
N HIS A 137 5.03 -7.53 13.40
CA HIS A 137 5.78 -6.93 14.49
C HIS A 137 5.44 -5.45 14.58
N SER A 138 5.44 -4.91 15.80
CA SER A 138 5.38 -3.45 15.99
C SER A 138 6.76 -2.87 15.75
N GLY A 139 6.88 -1.92 14.85
CA GLY A 139 8.12 -1.22 14.52
C GLY A 139 7.94 0.30 14.52
N VAL A 140 8.95 1.02 14.05
CA VAL A 140 8.93 2.49 14.04
C VAL A 140 7.95 3.09 13.02
N PHE A 141 7.51 2.30 12.05
CA PHE A 141 6.53 2.70 11.04
C PHE A 141 5.15 2.07 11.27
N GLY A 142 4.82 1.72 12.51
CA GLY A 142 3.58 1.01 12.85
C GLY A 142 3.75 -0.52 12.75
N THR A 143 2.71 -1.23 12.28
CA THR A 143 2.77 -2.68 12.10
C THR A 143 3.57 -3.05 10.85
N GLU A 144 4.64 -3.80 11.03
CA GLU A 144 5.58 -4.25 10.01
C GLU A 144 5.51 -5.76 9.83
N LEU A 145 5.96 -6.28 8.68
CA LEU A 145 6.07 -7.71 8.41
C LEU A 145 7.53 -8.17 8.43
N HIS A 146 7.78 -9.27 9.12
CA HIS A 146 9.00 -10.04 8.96
C HIS A 146 8.74 -11.26 8.10
N LEU A 147 9.43 -11.35 6.97
CA LEU A 147 9.26 -12.41 5.99
C LEU A 147 10.61 -13.03 5.61
N PRO A 148 10.86 -14.30 6.00
CA PRO A 148 12.00 -15.05 5.49
C PRO A 148 11.81 -15.40 4.02
N VAL A 149 12.69 -14.94 3.15
CA VAL A 149 12.65 -15.22 1.70
C VAL A 149 13.82 -16.11 1.27
N THR A 150 13.56 -17.06 0.39
CA THR A 150 14.62 -17.90 -0.19
C THR A 150 15.18 -17.20 -1.42
N VAL A 151 16.43 -16.80 -1.36
CA VAL A 151 17.12 -16.14 -2.47
C VAL A 151 17.78 -17.17 -3.40
N LYS A 152 18.23 -16.69 -4.57
CA LYS A 152 18.93 -17.50 -5.56
C LYS A 152 20.14 -18.20 -4.90
N GLY A 153 20.17 -19.54 -4.97
CA GLY A 153 21.18 -20.37 -4.30
C GLY A 153 20.67 -21.10 -3.05
N GLY A 154 19.36 -21.00 -2.73
CA GLY A 154 18.71 -21.76 -1.66
C GLY A 154 18.95 -21.20 -0.24
N LYS A 155 19.65 -20.07 -0.11
CA LYS A 155 19.83 -19.41 1.18
C LYS A 155 18.56 -18.65 1.57
N THR A 156 18.11 -18.82 2.80
CA THR A 156 17.03 -18.01 3.37
C THR A 156 17.64 -16.75 3.98
N VAL A 157 17.05 -15.60 3.67
CA VAL A 157 17.37 -14.31 4.28
C VAL A 157 16.10 -13.71 4.87
N ASN A 158 16.22 -13.07 6.01
CA ASN A 158 15.12 -12.33 6.59
C ASN A 158 14.95 -11.01 5.86
N THR A 159 13.70 -10.62 5.65
CA THR A 159 13.32 -9.29 5.19
C THR A 159 12.34 -8.67 6.18
N ARG A 160 12.42 -7.37 6.35
CA ARG A 160 11.46 -6.55 7.07
C ARG A 160 10.75 -5.69 6.04
N ILE A 161 9.43 -5.79 5.99
CA ILE A 161 8.59 -5.08 5.03
C ILE A 161 7.76 -4.08 5.82
N VAL A 162 7.84 -2.84 5.43
CA VAL A 162 7.09 -1.73 6.03
C VAL A 162 6.22 -1.08 4.96
N GLY A 163 5.09 -0.55 5.35
CA GLY A 163 4.23 0.25 4.49
C GLY A 163 3.72 1.48 5.24
N VAL A 164 3.65 2.59 4.54
CA VAL A 164 3.06 3.83 5.05
C VAL A 164 2.04 4.33 4.06
N ASP A 165 0.80 4.45 4.52
CA ASP A 165 -0.30 4.99 3.74
C ASP A 165 -0.31 6.52 3.77
N GLY A 166 -0.53 7.11 2.61
CA GLY A 166 -0.82 8.52 2.43
C GLY A 166 -2.19 8.74 1.80
N PRO A 167 -2.58 10.00 1.49
CA PRO A 167 -3.93 10.33 1.03
C PRO A 167 -4.39 9.63 -0.24
N ARG A 168 -3.48 9.21 -1.11
CA ARG A 168 -3.77 8.50 -2.38
C ARG A 168 -2.63 7.60 -2.82
N TRP A 169 -1.74 7.28 -1.91
CA TRP A 169 -0.58 6.46 -2.18
C TRP A 169 -0.25 5.59 -0.97
N MET A 170 0.53 4.58 -1.22
CA MET A 170 1.20 3.80 -0.20
C MET A 170 2.66 3.66 -0.61
N LEU A 171 3.57 3.95 0.31
CA LEU A 171 4.99 3.71 0.13
C LEU A 171 5.37 2.42 0.84
N ARG A 172 6.03 1.51 0.13
CA ARG A 172 6.52 0.25 0.68
C ARG A 172 8.04 0.23 0.71
N GLY A 173 8.58 -0.13 1.86
CA GLY A 173 10.00 -0.39 2.05
C GLY A 173 10.27 -1.86 2.33
N ILE A 174 11.26 -2.46 1.66
CA ILE A 174 11.73 -3.82 1.94
C ILE A 174 13.17 -3.74 2.38
N PHE A 175 13.39 -3.96 3.67
CA PHE A 175 14.71 -3.95 4.30
C PHE A 175 15.32 -5.35 4.29
N SER A 176 16.60 -5.43 3.96
CA SER A 176 17.35 -6.68 3.92
C SER A 176 18.74 -6.50 4.57
N GLY A 177 19.37 -7.62 4.89
CA GLY A 177 20.65 -7.60 5.59
C GLY A 177 20.49 -7.34 7.08
N LYS A 178 21.35 -6.52 7.69
CA LYS A 178 21.26 -6.17 9.12
C LYS A 178 20.02 -5.31 9.41
N ALA A 179 19.60 -4.46 8.46
CA ALA A 179 18.42 -3.63 8.60
C ALA A 179 17.09 -4.39 8.53
N ALA A 180 17.11 -5.69 8.22
CA ALA A 180 15.95 -6.55 8.38
C ALA A 180 15.60 -6.85 9.84
N ASN A 181 16.48 -6.53 10.78
CA ASN A 181 16.23 -6.66 12.21
C ASN A 181 16.12 -5.24 12.78
N ASP A 182 15.03 -4.97 13.49
CA ASP A 182 14.84 -3.69 14.17
C ASP A 182 15.48 -3.73 15.56
N ASP A 183 16.80 -3.93 15.58
CA ASP A 183 17.62 -4.08 16.79
C ASP A 183 18.46 -2.83 17.12
N GLY A 184 18.17 -1.70 16.45
CA GLY A 184 18.86 -0.42 16.67
C GLY A 184 20.31 -0.42 16.19
N ASN A 185 20.69 -1.30 15.27
CA ASN A 185 22.01 -1.23 14.65
C ASN A 185 22.11 -0.04 13.68
N SER A 186 23.34 0.41 13.40
CA SER A 186 23.59 1.59 12.58
C SER A 186 23.01 1.53 11.16
N ASP A 187 22.92 0.33 10.58
CA ASP A 187 22.36 0.14 9.25
C ASP A 187 20.84 0.35 9.30
N THR A 188 20.17 -0.18 10.35
CA THR A 188 18.73 0.01 10.60
C THR A 188 18.41 1.48 10.82
N GLU A 189 19.14 2.16 11.71
CA GLU A 189 18.91 3.58 11.99
C GLU A 189 19.08 4.46 10.74
N ALA A 190 20.14 4.21 9.96
CA ALA A 190 20.41 4.97 8.74
C ALA A 190 19.31 4.76 7.67
N LEU A 191 18.89 3.50 7.46
CA LEU A 191 17.89 3.20 6.45
C LEU A 191 16.46 3.55 6.90
N ASN A 192 16.13 3.46 8.20
CA ASN A 192 14.86 3.97 8.73
C ASN A 192 14.76 5.49 8.55
N LYS A 193 15.83 6.20 8.78
CA LYS A 193 15.86 7.66 8.58
C LYS A 193 15.77 8.07 7.11
N TYR A 194 16.15 7.17 6.22
CA TYR A 194 16.08 7.39 4.78
C TYR A 194 14.71 7.12 4.20
N PHE A 195 13.99 6.12 4.74
CA PHE A 195 12.61 5.78 4.35
C PHE A 195 11.61 6.81 4.85
#